data_10554f11006636bbd2e76203cb54fe44
#
_entry.id   10554f11006636bbd2e76203cb54fe44
#
_cell.length_a   1.000
_cell.length_b   1.000
_cell.length_c   1.000
_cell.angle_alpha   90.00
_cell.angle_beta   90.00
_cell.angle_gamma   90.00
#
_symmetry.space_group_name_H-M   'P 1'
#
loop_
_entity.id
_entity.type
_entity.pdbx_description
1 polymer ?
#
loop_
_entity_poly.entity_id
_entity_poly.type
_entity_poly.pdbx_seq_one_letter_code
_entity_poly.pdbx_strand_id
1 'polypeptide(L)'
;KHVYECLKAGVDLLWVGARTTANPFAVQEIADALKGVDIPVLVKNPVNPDLELWIGALERINNAGLKRLGAIHRGFSSYDKKLYLTCPNGISPLSCADASRTCPSSATPSHIGGKRELVAPLCQQAMDLGFNGLIIESHCNPDCAWSDAAQQVTPDVLDYILNLLVIRKKRKALKTSVNYVSRLTNVITISFKSWPSECVWHEKSALTKRNMI
;
A
#
# COMPACT_ATOMS: atom_id res chain seq x y z
N LYS A 1 -7.69 19.23 8.67
CA LYS A 1 -7.29 20.18 7.63
C LYS A 1 -6.81 19.44 6.36
N HIS A 2 -5.76 18.59 6.41
CA HIS A 2 -5.19 17.93 5.23
C HIS A 2 -6.21 17.12 4.42
N VAL A 3 -7.12 16.39 5.07
CA VAL A 3 -8.19 15.63 4.40
C VAL A 3 -9.02 16.53 3.48
N TYR A 4 -9.46 17.69 3.99
CA TYR A 4 -10.27 18.63 3.20
C TYR A 4 -9.51 19.19 2.00
N GLU A 5 -8.22 19.50 2.16
CA GLU A 5 -7.40 19.97 1.05
C GLU A 5 -7.19 18.87 -0.02
N CYS A 6 -6.98 17.62 0.40
CA CYS A 6 -6.91 16.49 -0.54
C CYS A 6 -8.22 16.30 -1.31
N LEU A 7 -9.36 16.31 -0.60
CA LEU A 7 -10.67 16.18 -1.25
C LEU A 7 -10.95 17.34 -2.21
N LYS A 8 -10.60 18.57 -1.82
CA LYS A 8 -10.72 19.75 -2.65
C LYS A 8 -9.82 19.69 -3.90
N ALA A 9 -8.65 19.10 -3.77
CA ALA A 9 -7.73 18.86 -4.89
C ALA A 9 -8.19 17.73 -5.83
N GLY A 10 -9.24 16.98 -5.48
CA GLY A 10 -9.80 15.93 -6.31
C GLY A 10 -8.94 14.66 -6.37
N VAL A 11 -8.28 14.29 -5.26
CA VAL A 11 -7.52 13.03 -5.21
C VAL A 11 -8.46 11.82 -5.30
N ASP A 12 -8.04 10.78 -6.01
CA ASP A 12 -8.84 9.57 -6.24
C ASP A 12 -8.73 8.56 -5.09
N LEU A 13 -7.70 8.66 -4.24
CA LEU A 13 -7.42 7.74 -3.15
C LEU A 13 -6.66 8.46 -2.04
N LEU A 14 -6.96 8.11 -0.79
CA LEU A 14 -6.23 8.58 0.38
C LEU A 14 -5.53 7.43 1.09
N TRP A 15 -4.42 7.73 1.79
CA TRP A 15 -3.88 6.79 2.76
C TRP A 15 -3.52 7.46 4.08
N VAL A 16 -3.70 6.71 5.16
CA VAL A 16 -3.32 7.10 6.51
C VAL A 16 -1.89 6.66 6.77
N GLY A 17 -1.02 7.60 7.13
CA GLY A 17 0.39 7.33 7.40
C GLY A 17 0.61 6.55 8.70
N ALA A 18 1.71 5.79 8.78
CA ALA A 18 2.03 4.92 9.91
C ALA A 18 2.12 5.64 11.27
N ARG A 19 2.63 6.88 11.29
CA ARG A 19 2.69 7.68 12.52
C ARG A 19 1.30 8.13 12.96
N THR A 20 0.41 8.40 12.03
CA THR A 20 -0.98 8.78 12.30
C THR A 20 -1.79 7.57 12.78
N THR A 21 -1.58 6.40 12.17
CA THR A 21 -2.24 5.15 12.56
C THR A 21 -1.97 4.79 14.02
N ALA A 22 -0.79 5.12 14.54
CA ALA A 22 -0.44 4.91 15.95
C ALA A 22 -1.24 5.80 16.94
N ASN A 23 -2.00 6.79 16.43
CA ASN A 23 -2.80 7.70 17.25
C ASN A 23 -4.29 7.54 16.95
N PRO A 24 -5.07 6.83 17.79
CA PRO A 24 -6.49 6.60 17.56
C PRO A 24 -7.33 7.89 17.43
N PHE A 25 -6.95 8.95 18.15
CA PHE A 25 -7.66 10.24 18.08
C PHE A 25 -7.46 10.91 16.73
N ALA A 26 -6.23 10.90 16.20
CA ALA A 26 -5.94 11.44 14.87
C ALA A 26 -6.66 10.65 13.77
N VAL A 27 -6.75 9.32 13.91
CA VAL A 27 -7.52 8.47 12.98
C VAL A 27 -9.00 8.80 13.08
N GLN A 28 -9.54 9.06 14.29
CA GLN A 28 -10.94 9.44 14.48
C GLN A 28 -11.25 10.78 13.80
N GLU A 29 -10.38 11.77 13.93
CA GLU A 29 -10.52 13.07 13.25
C GLU A 29 -10.55 12.90 11.71
N ILE A 30 -9.72 12.02 11.18
CA ILE A 30 -9.72 11.70 9.74
C ILE A 30 -11.04 11.02 9.35
N ALA A 31 -11.48 10.04 10.12
CA ALA A 31 -12.73 9.33 9.90
C ALA A 31 -13.93 10.29 9.91
N ASP A 32 -13.98 11.21 10.88
CA ASP A 32 -15.03 12.23 10.98
C ASP A 32 -15.01 13.20 9.78
N ALA A 33 -13.83 13.59 9.33
CA ALA A 33 -13.67 14.44 8.15
C ALA A 33 -14.05 13.75 6.82
N LEU A 34 -14.09 12.43 6.81
CA LEU A 34 -14.44 11.62 5.63
C LEU A 34 -15.90 11.13 5.63
N LYS A 35 -16.69 11.44 6.67
CA LYS A 35 -18.11 11.06 6.71
C LYS A 35 -18.86 11.57 5.49
N GLY A 36 -19.56 10.66 4.82
CA GLY A 36 -20.36 10.99 3.62
C GLY A 36 -19.55 11.12 2.32
N VAL A 37 -18.22 10.88 2.36
CA VAL A 37 -17.36 10.91 1.19
C VAL A 37 -17.16 9.47 0.67
N ASP A 38 -17.32 9.25 -0.64
CA ASP A 38 -17.04 7.95 -1.28
C ASP A 38 -15.65 7.96 -1.93
N ILE A 39 -14.61 7.73 -1.14
CA ILE A 39 -13.22 7.64 -1.59
C ILE A 39 -12.56 6.39 -1.02
N PRO A 40 -11.70 5.67 -1.77
CA PRO A 40 -10.88 4.61 -1.22
C PRO A 40 -9.89 5.14 -0.17
N VAL A 41 -9.77 4.43 0.95
CA VAL A 41 -8.81 4.77 2.00
C VAL A 41 -7.94 3.58 2.33
N LEU A 42 -6.64 3.75 2.24
CA LEU A 42 -5.66 2.76 2.66
C LEU A 42 -5.07 3.16 4.02
N VAL A 43 -4.79 2.18 4.86
CA VAL A 43 -4.22 2.43 6.20
C VAL A 43 -2.89 1.71 6.32
N LYS A 44 -1.80 2.47 6.51
CA LYS A 44 -0.49 1.89 6.83
C LYS A 44 -0.48 1.35 8.26
N ASN A 45 0.18 0.19 8.47
CA ASN A 45 0.41 -0.28 9.83
C ASN A 45 1.23 0.74 10.63
N PRO A 46 1.04 0.81 11.97
CA PRO A 46 1.88 1.62 12.83
C PRO A 46 3.34 1.17 12.76
N VAL A 47 4.27 2.06 13.14
CA VAL A 47 5.70 1.75 13.13
C VAL A 47 6.03 0.62 14.10
N ASN A 48 5.41 0.63 15.27
CA ASN A 48 5.49 -0.45 16.24
C ASN A 48 4.61 -1.65 15.82
N PRO A 49 4.97 -2.88 16.16
CA PRO A 49 4.22 -4.09 15.80
C PRO A 49 2.95 -4.25 16.63
N ASP A 50 2.02 -3.33 16.47
CA ASP A 50 0.72 -3.31 17.14
C ASP A 50 -0.40 -3.54 16.12
N LEU A 51 -0.87 -4.78 16.09
CA LEU A 51 -1.92 -5.21 15.17
C LEU A 51 -3.29 -4.63 15.55
N GLU A 52 -3.58 -4.50 16.85
CA GLU A 52 -4.87 -4.00 17.32
C GLU A 52 -5.05 -2.52 16.99
N LEU A 53 -4.01 -1.71 17.09
CA LEU A 53 -4.03 -0.32 16.63
C LEU A 53 -4.29 -0.23 15.12
N TRP A 54 -3.72 -1.14 14.34
CA TRP A 54 -3.93 -1.15 12.89
C TRP A 54 -5.36 -1.55 12.52
N ILE A 55 -5.86 -2.62 13.11
CA ILE A 55 -7.25 -3.06 12.93
C ILE A 55 -8.22 -1.97 13.41
N GLY A 56 -8.00 -1.42 14.60
CA GLY A 56 -8.85 -0.36 15.16
C GLY A 56 -8.87 0.91 14.29
N ALA A 57 -7.79 1.22 13.58
CA ALA A 57 -7.77 2.32 12.62
C ALA A 57 -8.67 2.03 11.41
N LEU A 58 -8.60 0.81 10.86
CA LEU A 58 -9.49 0.38 9.77
C LEU A 58 -10.97 0.38 10.19
N GLU A 59 -11.27 -0.12 11.40
CA GLU A 59 -12.61 -0.15 11.95
C GLU A 59 -13.21 1.25 12.13
N ARG A 60 -12.43 2.22 12.66
CA ARG A 60 -12.89 3.61 12.79
C ARG A 60 -13.30 4.22 11.47
N ILE A 61 -12.50 4.02 10.44
CA ILE A 61 -12.78 4.53 9.10
C ILE A 61 -14.00 3.81 8.50
N ASN A 62 -14.11 2.48 8.68
CA ASN A 62 -15.28 1.72 8.25
C ASN A 62 -16.56 2.18 8.95
N ASN A 63 -16.51 2.45 10.25
CA ASN A 63 -17.65 2.92 11.05
C ASN A 63 -18.08 4.34 10.66
N ALA A 64 -17.18 5.15 10.11
CA ALA A 64 -17.52 6.45 9.52
C ALA A 64 -18.28 6.32 8.16
N GLY A 65 -18.46 5.10 7.65
CA GLY A 65 -19.23 4.82 6.44
C GLY A 65 -18.39 4.48 5.20
N LEU A 66 -17.07 4.56 5.27
CA LEU A 66 -16.19 4.24 4.15
C LEU A 66 -16.05 2.73 3.98
N LYS A 67 -16.42 2.22 2.81
CA LYS A 67 -16.45 0.77 2.51
C LYS A 67 -15.29 0.30 1.63
N ARG A 68 -14.61 1.23 0.94
CA ARG A 68 -13.46 0.92 0.09
C ARG A 68 -12.17 1.09 0.88
N LEU A 69 -11.84 0.08 1.71
CA LEU A 69 -10.69 0.11 2.60
C LEU A 69 -9.61 -0.85 2.13
N GLY A 70 -8.35 -0.52 2.44
CA GLY A 70 -7.21 -1.41 2.24
C GLY A 70 -6.13 -1.21 3.31
N ALA A 71 -5.35 -2.26 3.53
CA ALA A 71 -4.25 -2.26 4.46
C ALA A 71 -2.91 -2.13 3.73
N ILE A 72 -2.00 -1.31 4.24
CA ILE A 72 -0.64 -1.16 3.70
C ILE A 72 0.37 -1.63 4.73
N HIS A 73 1.14 -2.66 4.36
CA HIS A 73 2.26 -3.13 5.16
C HIS A 73 3.55 -2.40 4.79
N ARG A 74 4.11 -1.65 5.75
CA ARG A 74 5.37 -0.91 5.60
C ARG A 74 6.53 -1.48 6.43
N GLY A 75 6.35 -2.68 7.00
CA GLY A 75 7.26 -3.25 7.99
C GLY A 75 7.06 -2.64 9.38
N PHE A 76 7.72 -3.24 10.37
CA PHE A 76 7.70 -2.80 11.75
C PHE A 76 9.10 -2.45 12.22
N SER A 77 9.21 -1.55 13.19
CA SER A 77 10.49 -1.29 13.87
C SER A 77 10.98 -2.57 14.56
N SER A 78 12.27 -2.86 14.40
CA SER A 78 12.95 -3.98 15.04
C SER A 78 14.26 -3.51 15.63
N TYR A 79 14.67 -4.13 16.74
CA TYR A 79 16.00 -3.91 17.32
C TYR A 79 17.10 -4.51 16.45
N ASP A 80 16.83 -5.56 15.68
CA ASP A 80 17.76 -6.17 14.74
C ASP A 80 17.58 -5.57 13.33
N LYS A 81 18.40 -4.58 12.98
CA LYS A 81 18.36 -3.85 11.72
C LYS A 81 19.43 -4.29 10.72
N LYS A 82 19.90 -5.53 10.80
CA LYS A 82 21.08 -5.97 10.00
C LYS A 82 20.83 -5.95 8.49
N LEU A 83 19.64 -6.28 8.03
CA LEU A 83 19.34 -6.39 6.61
C LEU A 83 18.30 -5.36 6.14
N TYR A 84 17.25 -5.13 6.90
CA TYR A 84 16.14 -4.26 6.53
C TYR A 84 16.04 -3.04 7.45
N LEU A 85 15.56 -1.92 6.93
CA LEU A 85 15.25 -0.73 7.74
C LEU A 85 14.11 -1.04 8.73
N THR A 86 13.12 -1.80 8.27
CA THR A 86 12.02 -2.31 9.10
C THR A 86 11.84 -3.80 8.80
N CYS A 87 11.54 -4.60 9.84
CA CYS A 87 11.39 -6.04 9.67
C CYS A 87 10.18 -6.36 8.76
N PRO A 88 10.35 -7.14 7.68
CA PRO A 88 9.26 -7.62 6.86
C PRO A 88 8.57 -8.80 7.55
N ASN A 89 7.88 -8.56 8.65
CA ASN A 89 7.16 -9.61 9.34
C ASN A 89 5.89 -9.99 8.55
N GLY A 90 5.98 -11.04 7.74
CA GLY A 90 4.90 -11.50 6.88
C GLY A 90 3.67 -12.06 7.62
N ILE A 91 3.79 -12.33 8.93
CA ILE A 91 2.68 -12.88 9.73
C ILE A 91 1.61 -11.82 9.98
N SER A 92 2.01 -10.58 10.26
CA SER A 92 1.07 -9.52 10.61
C SER A 92 0.07 -9.12 9.51
N PRO A 93 0.48 -8.97 8.23
CA PRO A 93 -0.47 -8.73 7.15
C PRO A 93 -1.42 -9.89 6.91
N LEU A 94 -0.95 -11.13 7.07
CA LEU A 94 -1.78 -12.32 6.96
C LEU A 94 -2.82 -12.37 8.10
N SER A 95 -2.42 -12.01 9.32
CA SER A 95 -3.34 -11.92 10.47
C SER A 95 -4.38 -10.83 10.29
N CYS A 96 -4.00 -9.68 9.72
CA CYS A 96 -4.94 -8.61 9.40
C CYS A 96 -5.90 -9.01 8.27
N ALA A 97 -5.41 -9.72 7.25
CA ALA A 97 -6.24 -10.24 6.17
C ALA A 97 -7.22 -11.34 6.65
N ASP A 98 -6.83 -12.13 7.65
CA ASP A 98 -7.71 -13.12 8.28
C ASP A 98 -8.75 -12.46 9.19
N ALA A 99 -8.39 -11.42 9.92
CA ALA A 99 -9.29 -10.69 10.80
C ALA A 99 -10.36 -9.91 10.01
N SER A 100 -10.02 -9.43 8.81
CA SER A 100 -10.96 -8.82 7.89
C SER A 100 -10.85 -9.47 6.50
N ARG A 101 -11.46 -10.63 6.32
CA ARG A 101 -11.40 -11.45 5.08
C ARG A 101 -11.69 -10.73 3.76
N THR A 102 -11.97 -9.45 3.79
CA THR A 102 -12.35 -8.61 2.65
C THR A 102 -11.43 -7.42 2.41
N CYS A 103 -10.43 -7.19 3.25
CA CYS A 103 -9.55 -6.02 3.12
C CYS A 103 -8.34 -6.33 2.23
N PRO A 104 -8.20 -5.70 1.04
CA PRO A 104 -7.02 -5.87 0.21
C PRO A 104 -5.77 -5.34 0.93
N SER A 105 -4.66 -6.04 0.76
CA SER A 105 -3.39 -5.67 1.38
C SER A 105 -2.32 -5.34 0.34
N SER A 106 -1.58 -4.26 0.57
CA SER A 106 -0.45 -3.84 -0.23
C SER A 106 0.82 -3.78 0.62
N ALA A 107 1.98 -4.03 0.02
CA ALA A 107 3.27 -3.87 0.67
C ALA A 107 4.00 -2.62 0.16
N THR A 108 4.82 -1.99 1.02
CA THR A 108 5.72 -0.89 0.61
C THR A 108 7.18 -1.31 0.68
N PRO A 109 7.72 -1.95 -0.36
CA PRO A 109 9.08 -2.46 -0.39
C PRO A 109 10.15 -1.39 -0.09
N SER A 110 9.98 -0.17 -0.59
CA SER A 110 10.88 0.95 -0.35
C SER A 110 11.07 1.21 1.15
N HIS A 111 9.97 1.31 1.92
CA HIS A 111 10.03 1.56 3.36
C HIS A 111 10.52 0.35 4.16
N ILE A 112 10.24 -0.87 3.70
CA ILE A 112 10.72 -2.09 4.36
C ILE A 112 12.23 -2.21 4.21
N GLY A 113 12.74 -2.03 2.99
CA GLY A 113 14.15 -2.16 2.67
C GLY A 113 15.00 -0.98 3.12
N GLY A 114 14.50 0.25 2.91
CA GLY A 114 15.24 1.48 3.17
C GLY A 114 16.46 1.69 2.24
N LYS A 115 16.62 0.83 1.24
CA LYS A 115 17.70 0.85 0.24
C LYS A 115 17.18 0.41 -1.12
N ARG A 116 17.68 1.02 -2.20
CA ARG A 116 17.24 0.74 -3.58
C ARG A 116 17.43 -0.72 -3.98
N GLU A 117 18.55 -1.32 -3.58
CA GLU A 117 18.91 -2.69 -3.95
C GLU A 117 17.93 -3.72 -3.39
N LEU A 118 17.23 -3.37 -2.30
CA LEU A 118 16.27 -4.26 -1.66
C LEU A 118 14.85 -4.12 -2.24
N VAL A 119 14.58 -3.12 -3.06
CA VAL A 119 13.22 -2.89 -3.58
C VAL A 119 12.76 -4.07 -4.44
N ALA A 120 13.54 -4.48 -5.42
CA ALA A 120 13.19 -5.58 -6.33
C ALA A 120 12.96 -6.92 -5.60
N PRO A 121 13.88 -7.41 -4.75
CA PRO A 121 13.66 -8.67 -4.03
C PRO A 121 12.48 -8.60 -3.07
N LEU A 122 12.23 -7.45 -2.43
CA LEU A 122 11.08 -7.27 -1.54
C LEU A 122 9.76 -7.19 -2.30
N CYS A 123 9.75 -6.64 -3.52
CA CYS A 123 8.58 -6.69 -4.40
C CYS A 123 8.20 -8.14 -4.71
N GLN A 124 9.18 -8.98 -5.10
CA GLN A 124 8.91 -10.39 -5.38
C GLN A 124 8.45 -11.13 -4.12
N GLN A 125 9.10 -10.89 -2.98
CA GLN A 125 8.70 -11.49 -1.71
C GLN A 125 7.25 -11.13 -1.33
N ALA A 126 6.84 -9.87 -1.53
CA ALA A 126 5.46 -9.44 -1.29
C ALA A 126 4.47 -10.19 -2.19
N MET A 127 4.78 -10.36 -3.48
CA MET A 127 3.94 -11.14 -4.39
C MET A 127 3.87 -12.61 -3.98
N ASP A 128 4.99 -13.21 -3.58
CA ASP A 128 5.04 -14.60 -3.11
C ASP A 128 4.25 -14.81 -1.81
N LEU A 129 4.21 -13.81 -0.92
CA LEU A 129 3.37 -13.80 0.29
C LEU A 129 1.88 -13.55 0.00
N GLY A 130 1.53 -13.24 -1.25
CA GLY A 130 0.15 -13.08 -1.67
C GLY A 130 -0.47 -11.71 -1.37
N PHE A 131 0.33 -10.66 -1.24
CA PHE A 131 -0.17 -9.29 -1.23
C PHE A 131 -0.91 -8.98 -2.53
N ASN A 132 -1.93 -8.14 -2.45
CA ASN A 132 -2.76 -7.75 -3.59
C ASN A 132 -2.10 -6.67 -4.44
N GLY A 133 -1.15 -5.90 -3.88
CA GLY A 133 -0.48 -4.82 -4.57
C GLY A 133 0.81 -4.36 -3.90
N LEU A 134 1.49 -3.45 -4.59
CA LEU A 134 2.73 -2.81 -4.15
C LEU A 134 2.57 -1.30 -4.18
N ILE A 135 3.21 -0.63 -3.23
CA ILE A 135 3.39 0.83 -3.23
C ILE A 135 4.90 1.07 -3.22
N ILE A 136 5.43 1.61 -4.29
CA ILE A 136 6.86 1.81 -4.49
C ILE A 136 7.11 3.30 -4.71
N GLU A 137 8.08 3.84 -3.99
CA GLU A 137 8.50 5.22 -4.14
C GLU A 137 9.43 5.36 -5.35
N SER A 138 9.06 6.25 -6.27
CA SER A 138 9.83 6.53 -7.48
C SER A 138 10.01 8.03 -7.67
N HIS A 139 11.19 8.44 -8.10
CA HIS A 139 11.55 9.82 -8.37
C HIS A 139 12.43 9.91 -9.62
N CYS A 140 12.28 10.95 -10.43
CA CYS A 140 13.07 11.15 -11.65
C CYS A 140 14.58 11.28 -11.36
N ASN A 141 14.95 11.85 -10.20
CA ASN A 141 16.30 11.90 -9.69
C ASN A 141 16.29 11.58 -8.18
N PRO A 142 16.32 10.29 -7.77
CA PRO A 142 16.16 9.88 -6.39
C PRO A 142 17.14 10.53 -5.41
N ASP A 143 18.35 10.83 -5.85
CA ASP A 143 19.38 11.43 -4.98
C ASP A 143 19.06 12.86 -4.57
N CYS A 144 18.20 13.54 -5.32
CA CYS A 144 17.70 14.89 -5.03
C CYS A 144 16.32 14.90 -4.39
N ALA A 145 15.77 13.72 -4.03
CA ALA A 145 14.46 13.65 -3.38
C ALA A 145 14.48 14.31 -2.00
N TRP A 146 13.41 15.02 -1.67
CA TRP A 146 13.31 15.75 -0.39
C TRP A 146 13.18 14.83 0.82
N SER A 147 12.76 13.59 0.61
CA SER A 147 12.67 12.56 1.65
C SER A 147 13.01 11.20 1.07
N ASP A 148 13.48 10.31 1.93
CA ASP A 148 13.65 8.88 1.65
C ASP A 148 14.48 8.56 0.38
N ALA A 149 15.40 9.44 0.00
CA ALA A 149 16.21 9.38 -1.22
C ALA A 149 16.88 8.01 -1.45
N ALA A 150 17.41 7.40 -0.37
CA ALA A 150 18.14 6.14 -0.43
C ALA A 150 17.29 4.92 -0.84
N GLN A 151 15.98 5.01 -0.71
CA GLN A 151 15.05 3.91 -0.97
C GLN A 151 14.19 4.11 -2.23
N GLN A 152 14.25 5.29 -2.85
CA GLN A 152 13.52 5.58 -4.07
C GLN A 152 14.25 5.05 -5.30
N VAL A 153 13.49 4.62 -6.30
CA VAL A 153 14.01 4.15 -7.59
C VAL A 153 13.62 5.13 -8.70
N THR A 154 14.33 5.10 -9.82
CA THR A 154 13.90 5.87 -11.00
C THR A 154 12.70 5.19 -11.68
N PRO A 155 11.91 5.93 -12.49
CA PRO A 155 10.82 5.36 -13.27
C PRO A 155 11.24 4.17 -14.15
N ASP A 156 12.40 4.24 -14.80
CA ASP A 156 12.89 3.14 -15.64
C ASP A 156 13.22 1.88 -14.82
N VAL A 157 13.83 2.08 -13.64
CA VAL A 157 14.09 0.96 -12.70
C VAL A 157 12.79 0.39 -12.17
N LEU A 158 11.79 1.24 -11.89
CA LEU A 158 10.47 0.78 -11.48
C LEU A 158 9.81 -0.07 -12.57
N ASP A 159 9.82 0.39 -13.83
CA ASP A 159 9.29 -0.36 -14.95
C ASP A 159 10.00 -1.72 -15.11
N TYR A 160 11.33 -1.73 -15.02
CA TYR A 160 12.13 -2.95 -15.05
C TYR A 160 11.73 -3.92 -13.92
N ILE A 161 11.60 -3.44 -12.67
CA ILE A 161 11.16 -4.26 -11.54
C ILE A 161 9.78 -4.87 -11.80
N LEU A 162 8.82 -4.07 -12.25
CA LEU A 162 7.46 -4.52 -12.50
C LEU A 162 7.39 -5.58 -13.61
N ASN A 163 8.23 -5.46 -14.62
CA ASN A 163 8.31 -6.45 -15.70
C ASN A 163 8.97 -7.78 -15.29
N LEU A 164 9.83 -7.77 -14.28
CA LEU A 164 10.48 -8.97 -13.76
C LEU A 164 9.62 -9.74 -12.75
N LEU A 165 8.55 -9.13 -12.20
CA LEU A 165 7.74 -9.77 -11.17
C LEU A 165 7.04 -11.03 -11.69
N VAL A 166 7.25 -12.12 -10.97
CA VAL A 166 6.53 -13.39 -11.20
C VAL A 166 5.30 -13.41 -10.29
N ILE A 167 4.13 -13.23 -10.89
CA ILE A 167 2.85 -13.32 -10.17
C ILE A 167 2.38 -14.77 -10.22
N ARG A 168 2.49 -15.46 -9.09
CA ARG A 168 2.04 -16.85 -8.98
C ARG A 168 0.54 -16.89 -8.75
N LYS A 169 -0.20 -17.67 -9.54
CA LYS A 169 -1.63 -17.92 -9.28
C LYS A 169 -1.75 -18.61 -7.91
N LYS A 170 -2.57 -18.07 -7.02
CA LYS A 170 -2.91 -18.76 -5.75
C LYS A 170 -3.40 -20.17 -6.11
N ARG A 171 -2.74 -21.23 -5.63
CA ARG A 171 -3.30 -22.58 -5.68
C ARG A 171 -4.69 -22.51 -5.05
N LYS A 172 -5.72 -22.96 -5.78
CA LYS A 172 -7.07 -23.10 -5.19
C LYS A 172 -6.91 -24.00 -3.96
N ALA A 173 -6.99 -23.42 -2.78
CA ALA A 173 -7.19 -24.20 -1.56
C ALA A 173 -8.47 -25.02 -1.80
N LEU A 174 -8.43 -26.30 -1.45
CA LEU A 174 -9.56 -27.19 -1.55
C LEU A 174 -10.81 -26.46 -1.00
N LYS A 175 -11.90 -26.59 -1.75
CA LYS A 175 -13.18 -25.92 -1.52
C LYS A 175 -13.59 -25.96 -0.05
N THR A 176 -13.50 -24.82 0.62
CA THR A 176 -14.45 -24.44 1.64
C THR A 176 -14.94 -23.06 1.22
N SER A 177 -16.21 -23.01 0.90
CA SER A 177 -16.99 -21.90 0.37
C SER A 177 -16.51 -20.50 0.73
N VAL A 178 -16.00 -19.72 -0.25
CA VAL A 178 -16.17 -18.26 -0.26
C VAL A 178 -16.12 -17.74 -1.70
N ASN A 179 -17.27 -17.47 -2.26
CA ASN A 179 -17.48 -16.74 -3.51
C ASN A 179 -17.36 -15.22 -3.31
N TYR A 180 -16.20 -14.68 -2.95
CA TYR A 180 -16.08 -13.22 -2.74
C TYR A 180 -14.84 -12.55 -3.34
N VAL A 181 -13.92 -13.33 -3.96
CA VAL A 181 -12.62 -12.78 -4.40
C VAL A 181 -12.66 -12.10 -5.79
N SER A 182 -13.76 -12.24 -6.55
CA SER A 182 -13.80 -11.77 -7.94
C SER A 182 -14.16 -10.29 -8.15
N ARG A 183 -14.45 -9.52 -7.11
CA ARG A 183 -14.89 -8.11 -7.26
C ARG A 183 -13.86 -7.04 -6.89
N LEU A 184 -12.70 -7.37 -6.34
CA LEU A 184 -11.75 -6.40 -5.79
C LEU A 184 -10.45 -6.21 -6.60
N THR A 185 -10.26 -6.92 -7.69
CA THR A 185 -9.09 -6.75 -8.59
C THR A 185 -9.08 -5.43 -9.38
N ASN A 186 -10.12 -4.61 -9.27
CA ASN A 186 -10.30 -3.40 -10.07
C ASN A 186 -9.99 -2.07 -9.36
N VAL A 187 -9.42 -2.06 -8.15
CA VAL A 187 -9.41 -0.83 -7.33
C VAL A 187 -8.06 -0.13 -7.23
N ILE A 188 -6.96 -0.69 -7.70
CA ILE A 188 -5.66 -0.01 -7.57
C ILE A 188 -5.07 0.28 -8.96
N THR A 189 -5.68 1.19 -9.67
CA THR A 189 -4.98 2.02 -10.66
C THR A 189 -4.89 3.41 -10.06
N ILE A 190 -3.75 3.75 -9.48
CA ILE A 190 -3.48 5.12 -9.01
C ILE A 190 -3.24 5.95 -10.25
N SER A 191 -4.21 6.79 -10.62
CA SER A 191 -4.05 7.78 -11.69
C SER A 191 -3.33 9.00 -11.11
N PHE A 192 -2.08 9.19 -11.47
CA PHE A 192 -1.28 10.38 -11.13
C PHE A 192 -1.54 11.49 -12.16
N LYS A 193 -2.71 12.10 -12.16
CA LYS A 193 -3.06 13.17 -13.12
C LYS A 193 -2.51 14.56 -12.79
N SER A 194 -1.74 14.75 -11.73
CA SER A 194 -1.32 16.09 -11.28
C SER A 194 0.16 16.25 -10.94
N TRP A 195 1.04 15.52 -11.62
CA TRP A 195 2.48 15.77 -11.50
C TRP A 195 2.98 16.64 -12.67
N PRO A 196 4.05 17.45 -12.47
CA PRO A 196 4.63 18.26 -13.55
C PRO A 196 4.93 17.40 -14.77
N SER A 197 4.81 17.97 -15.95
CA SER A 197 4.94 17.31 -17.27
C SER A 197 6.20 16.48 -17.50
N GLU A 198 7.19 16.61 -16.65
CA GLU A 198 8.45 15.84 -16.68
C GLU A 198 8.36 14.45 -16.06
N CYS A 199 7.25 14.14 -15.34
CA CYS A 199 7.04 12.86 -14.65
C CYS A 199 5.89 12.01 -15.25
N VAL A 200 5.32 12.37 -16.39
CA VAL A 200 4.09 11.76 -16.95
C VAL A 200 4.33 10.45 -17.73
N TRP A 201 5.45 9.78 -17.56
CA TRP A 201 5.87 8.68 -18.47
C TRP A 201 5.24 7.29 -18.24
N HIS A 202 4.39 7.06 -17.23
CA HIS A 202 4.01 5.69 -16.83
C HIS A 202 2.54 5.26 -16.96
N GLU A 203 1.70 6.01 -17.65
CA GLU A 203 0.31 5.58 -17.88
C GLU A 203 0.17 4.38 -18.85
N LYS A 204 1.18 4.09 -19.69
CA LYS A 204 1.10 3.04 -20.73
C LYS A 204 1.53 1.65 -20.32
N SER A 205 2.46 1.51 -19.37
CA SER A 205 3.00 0.18 -19.00
C SER A 205 2.14 -0.61 -18.00
N ALA A 206 1.39 0.08 -17.15
CA ALA A 206 0.48 -0.56 -16.20
C ALA A 206 -0.80 -1.13 -16.87
N LEU A 207 -1.23 -0.56 -17.99
CA LEU A 207 -2.41 -0.98 -18.73
C LEU A 207 -2.19 -2.21 -19.62
N THR A 208 -0.95 -2.47 -20.05
CA THR A 208 -0.66 -3.54 -21.01
C THR A 208 -0.72 -4.95 -20.41
N LYS A 209 -0.60 -5.10 -19.08
CA LYS A 209 -0.73 -6.42 -18.41
C LYS A 209 -2.16 -6.81 -18.01
N ARG A 210 -3.15 -5.95 -18.25
CA ARG A 210 -4.56 -6.24 -17.92
C ARG A 210 -5.23 -7.22 -18.88
N ASN A 211 -4.70 -7.41 -20.08
CA ASN A 211 -5.36 -8.18 -21.16
C ASN A 211 -4.76 -9.57 -21.41
N MET A 212 -3.89 -10.09 -20.55
CA MET A 212 -3.24 -11.38 -20.77
C MET A 212 -3.46 -12.43 -19.67
N ILE A 213 -4.56 -12.34 -18.91
CA ILE A 213 -5.00 -13.45 -18.03
C ILE A 213 -6.52 -13.60 -18.12
#